data_ecc1164407fc82e12e9e6a748f55fda6
#
_entry.id   ecc1164407fc82e12e9e6a748f55fda6
#
_cell.length_a   1.000
_cell.length_b   1.000
_cell.length_c   1.000
_cell.angle_alpha   90.00
_cell.angle_beta   90.00
_cell.angle_gamma   90.00
#
_symmetry.space_group_name_H-M   'P 1'
#
loop_
_entity.id
_entity.type
_entity.pdbx_description
1 polymer ?
#
loop_
_entity_poly.entity_id
_entity_poly.type
_entity_poly.pdbx_seq_one_letter_code
_entity_poly.pdbx_strand_id
1 'polypeptide(L)'
;MKNPFANLFKKKKKDDANTPPVPQGGESKKKEGFFSKLLKNRLGKQSIKGEEILGVELTPSEIRLSQVSSNKANQWVLDKFYVHKFEGIPENGTVLENPDKVAEELKLALQKSKINTTNAAIAIPVTSAIIRVVTAPLMTDEELKKAIDTDSLWENLVQLTDNLNDYSIFHQVINRDKTGNTMDILFVASKLSDINSYTDIIKKGG
;
A
#
# COMPACT_ATOMS: atom_id res chain seq x y z
N MET A 1 -35.74 3.90 -16.38
CA MET A 1 -35.28 4.56 -15.16
C MET A 1 -34.28 5.66 -15.58
N LYS A 2 -34.52 6.92 -15.21
CA LYS A 2 -33.69 8.05 -15.65
C LYS A 2 -32.45 8.13 -14.78
N ASN A 3 -31.28 8.17 -15.41
CA ASN A 3 -29.97 8.24 -14.77
C ASN A 3 -29.81 9.61 -14.06
N PRO A 4 -29.60 9.69 -12.73
CA PRO A 4 -29.55 10.94 -11.99
C PRO A 4 -28.26 11.77 -12.24
N PHE A 5 -27.29 11.24 -12.97
CA PHE A 5 -25.98 11.90 -13.21
C PHE A 5 -25.82 12.59 -14.55
N ALA A 6 -26.88 12.68 -15.37
CA ALA A 6 -26.78 13.20 -16.74
C ALA A 6 -26.52 14.71 -16.86
N ASN A 7 -26.56 15.50 -15.78
CA ASN A 7 -26.51 16.97 -15.84
C ASN A 7 -25.25 17.63 -15.30
N LEU A 8 -24.20 16.87 -14.91
CA LEU A 8 -23.05 17.46 -14.21
C LEU A 8 -21.93 18.00 -15.13
N PHE A 9 -21.98 17.77 -16.44
CA PHE A 9 -20.86 18.14 -17.33
C PHE A 9 -21.30 18.84 -18.62
N LYS A 10 -22.00 19.98 -18.53
CA LYS A 10 -22.10 20.92 -19.67
C LYS A 10 -21.00 21.98 -19.57
N LYS A 11 -19.87 21.76 -20.24
CA LYS A 11 -18.86 22.81 -20.49
C LYS A 11 -19.25 23.64 -21.67
N LYS A 12 -19.34 24.98 -21.48
CA LYS A 12 -19.47 25.98 -22.52
C LYS A 12 -18.18 26.03 -23.37
N LYS A 13 -18.33 25.88 -24.69
CA LYS A 13 -17.30 26.25 -25.67
C LYS A 13 -17.19 27.79 -25.74
N LYS A 14 -15.98 28.31 -25.67
CA LYS A 14 -15.62 29.62 -26.17
C LYS A 14 -14.67 29.41 -27.35
N ASP A 15 -15.09 29.96 -28.50
CA ASP A 15 -14.28 30.09 -29.71
C ASP A 15 -13.34 31.26 -29.50
N ASP A 16 -12.06 31.08 -29.79
CA ASP A 16 -11.18 32.19 -30.19
C ASP A 16 -10.17 31.70 -31.23
N ALA A 17 -10.33 32.26 -32.40
CA ALA A 17 -9.43 32.11 -33.56
C ALA A 17 -8.23 33.04 -33.38
N ASN A 18 -7.01 32.47 -33.41
CA ASN A 18 -5.86 33.14 -34.04
C ASN A 18 -4.69 32.15 -34.13
N THR A 19 -4.41 31.71 -35.33
CA THR A 19 -3.24 30.90 -35.69
C THR A 19 -2.27 31.73 -36.50
N PRO A 20 -1.02 31.92 -36.10
CA PRO A 20 0.06 32.33 -37.01
C PRO A 20 0.82 31.10 -37.56
N PRO A 21 1.52 31.21 -38.69
CA PRO A 21 1.91 30.12 -39.56
C PRO A 21 3.15 29.36 -39.10
N VAL A 22 3.17 28.08 -39.49
CA VAL A 22 4.23 27.08 -39.22
C VAL A 22 5.43 27.34 -40.14
N PRO A 23 6.68 27.36 -39.63
CA PRO A 23 7.87 27.16 -40.47
C PRO A 23 8.22 25.66 -40.51
N GLN A 24 8.44 25.15 -41.71
CA GLN A 24 8.97 23.80 -41.96
C GLN A 24 10.47 23.71 -41.68
N GLY A 25 10.89 22.56 -41.15
CA GLY A 25 12.21 22.01 -41.40
C GLY A 25 13.22 22.17 -40.25
N GLY A 26 13.59 21.03 -39.65
CA GLY A 26 14.76 20.91 -38.81
C GLY A 26 14.63 19.71 -37.90
N GLU A 27 15.26 18.59 -38.24
CA GLU A 27 15.49 17.48 -37.29
C GLU A 27 16.23 17.99 -36.08
N SER A 28 15.53 18.26 -35.00
CA SER A 28 16.14 18.55 -33.71
C SER A 28 16.15 17.30 -32.89
N LYS A 29 17.34 16.71 -32.72
CA LYS A 29 17.63 15.78 -31.61
C LYS A 29 17.04 16.38 -30.33
N LYS A 30 15.97 15.77 -29.79
CA LYS A 30 15.39 16.14 -28.50
C LYS A 30 16.50 16.01 -27.45
N LYS A 31 17.12 17.11 -27.07
CA LYS A 31 17.91 17.20 -25.85
C LYS A 31 16.93 16.94 -24.70
N GLU A 32 17.03 15.78 -24.05
CA GLU A 32 16.32 15.54 -22.79
C GLU A 32 16.65 16.74 -21.88
N GLY A 33 15.60 17.48 -21.51
CA GLY A 33 15.78 18.70 -20.74
C GLY A 33 16.44 18.40 -19.41
N PHE A 34 17.34 19.30 -18.99
CA PHE A 34 18.05 19.24 -17.72
C PHE A 34 17.09 18.96 -16.53
N PHE A 35 15.85 19.48 -16.62
CA PHE A 35 14.79 19.22 -15.64
C PHE A 35 14.30 17.77 -15.64
N SER A 36 14.20 17.08 -16.78
CA SER A 36 13.79 15.67 -16.80
C SER A 36 14.88 14.76 -16.24
N LYS A 37 16.15 15.09 -16.45
CA LYS A 37 17.29 14.42 -15.78
C LYS A 37 17.33 14.68 -14.28
N LEU A 38 16.99 15.91 -13.85
CA LEU A 38 16.94 16.26 -12.43
C LEU A 38 15.77 15.58 -11.70
N LEU A 39 14.60 15.46 -12.36
CA LEU A 39 13.44 14.71 -11.81
C LEU A 39 13.71 13.21 -11.79
N LYS A 40 14.26 12.63 -12.86
CA LYS A 40 14.66 11.21 -12.86
C LYS A 40 15.72 10.91 -11.78
N ASN A 41 16.68 11.82 -11.57
CA ASN A 41 17.65 11.68 -10.47
C ASN A 41 17.05 11.89 -9.08
N ARG A 42 16.01 12.71 -8.92
CA ARG A 42 15.31 12.87 -7.64
C ARG A 42 14.37 11.71 -7.34
N LEU A 43 13.62 11.24 -8.34
CA LEU A 43 12.76 10.06 -8.19
C LEU A 43 13.57 8.75 -8.06
N GLY A 44 14.71 8.65 -8.75
CA GLY A 44 15.64 7.53 -8.57
C GLY A 44 16.45 7.60 -7.26
N LYS A 45 16.52 8.77 -6.60
CA LYS A 45 17.12 8.93 -5.27
C LYS A 45 16.12 8.81 -4.13
N GLN A 46 14.83 8.73 -4.42
CA GLN A 46 13.79 8.32 -3.46
C GLN A 46 13.59 6.79 -3.39
N SER A 47 14.25 6.00 -4.18
CA SER A 47 14.63 4.65 -3.79
C SER A 47 15.57 4.82 -2.61
N ILE A 48 15.11 4.49 -1.44
CA ILE A 48 15.72 4.58 -0.12
C ILE A 48 17.11 3.90 -0.17
N LYS A 49 18.08 4.59 -0.69
CA LYS A 49 19.47 4.18 -0.61
C LYS A 49 19.92 4.48 0.81
N GLY A 50 19.87 3.48 1.69
CA GLY A 50 20.40 3.54 3.03
C GLY A 50 19.42 3.38 4.18
N GLU A 51 18.11 3.23 3.96
CA GLU A 51 17.22 2.76 5.01
C GLU A 51 17.00 1.26 4.83
N GLU A 52 17.81 0.47 5.50
CA GLU A 52 17.59 -0.96 5.62
C GLU A 52 16.26 -1.17 6.35
N ILE A 53 15.34 -1.88 5.71
CA ILE A 53 14.05 -2.23 6.30
C ILE A 53 14.08 -3.68 6.72
N LEU A 54 13.72 -3.93 7.97
CA LEU A 54 13.48 -5.25 8.50
C LEU A 54 12.04 -5.67 8.23
N GLY A 55 11.83 -6.75 7.50
CA GLY A 55 10.55 -7.44 7.44
C GLY A 55 10.33 -8.24 8.72
N VAL A 56 9.21 -8.02 9.38
CA VAL A 56 8.80 -8.74 10.60
C VAL A 56 7.46 -9.45 10.35
N GLU A 57 7.45 -10.76 10.53
CA GLU A 57 6.23 -11.57 10.56
C GLU A 57 6.08 -12.17 11.97
N LEU A 58 4.93 -11.89 12.58
CA LEU A 58 4.55 -12.42 13.89
C LEU A 58 3.48 -13.48 13.69
N THR A 59 3.81 -14.73 14.03
CA THR A 59 2.88 -15.86 14.05
C THR A 59 2.57 -16.28 15.47
N PRO A 60 1.58 -17.11 15.76
CA PRO A 60 1.30 -17.59 17.11
C PRO A 60 2.46 -18.34 17.78
N SER A 61 3.37 -18.94 17.01
CA SER A 61 4.44 -19.81 17.51
C SER A 61 5.86 -19.25 17.33
N GLU A 62 6.04 -18.26 16.46
CA GLU A 62 7.38 -17.78 16.10
C GLU A 62 7.39 -16.38 15.50
N ILE A 63 8.56 -15.75 15.56
CA ILE A 63 8.88 -14.49 14.88
C ILE A 63 9.81 -14.81 13.72
N ARG A 64 9.48 -14.30 12.53
CA ARG A 64 10.35 -14.36 11.36
C ARG A 64 10.85 -12.97 11.02
N LEU A 65 12.17 -12.85 10.91
CA LEU A 65 12.85 -11.61 10.59
C LEU A 65 13.57 -11.77 9.24
N SER A 66 13.42 -10.79 8.36
CA SER A 66 14.11 -10.74 7.07
C SER A 66 14.65 -9.35 6.80
N GLN A 67 15.93 -9.24 6.47
CA GLN A 67 16.55 -7.99 6.04
C GLN A 67 16.96 -8.13 4.59
N VAL A 68 16.52 -7.21 3.75
CA VAL A 68 16.84 -7.18 2.32
C VAL A 68 17.53 -5.86 1.97
N SER A 69 18.47 -5.94 1.05
CA SER A 69 19.13 -4.79 0.46
C SER A 69 19.08 -4.85 -1.07
N SER A 70 19.47 -3.78 -1.74
CA SER A 70 19.67 -3.79 -3.18
C SER A 70 21.16 -3.83 -3.51
N ASN A 71 21.59 -4.74 -4.39
CA ASN A 71 22.94 -4.78 -4.89
C ASN A 71 23.22 -3.68 -5.95
N LYS A 72 24.46 -3.57 -6.41
CA LYS A 72 24.86 -2.58 -7.43
C LYS A 72 24.12 -2.72 -8.78
N ALA A 73 23.51 -3.88 -9.03
CA ALA A 73 22.69 -4.15 -10.22
C ALA A 73 21.18 -3.86 -9.97
N ASN A 74 20.82 -3.23 -8.87
CA ASN A 74 19.44 -3.00 -8.43
C ASN A 74 18.60 -4.28 -8.27
N GLN A 75 19.24 -5.39 -7.93
CA GLN A 75 18.56 -6.63 -7.59
C GLN A 75 18.44 -6.74 -6.08
N TRP A 76 17.30 -7.23 -5.61
CA TRP A 76 17.07 -7.50 -4.20
C TRP A 76 17.92 -8.69 -3.73
N VAL A 77 18.58 -8.52 -2.60
CA VAL A 77 19.40 -9.56 -1.95
C VAL A 77 18.89 -9.73 -0.53
N LEU A 78 18.66 -10.98 -0.13
CA LEU A 78 18.36 -11.32 1.25
C LEU A 78 19.67 -11.34 2.04
N ASP A 79 19.87 -10.34 2.91
CA ASP A 79 21.08 -10.18 3.71
C ASP A 79 21.05 -11.06 4.96
N LYS A 80 19.90 -11.06 5.64
CA LYS A 80 19.70 -11.83 6.86
C LYS A 80 18.29 -12.41 6.89
N PHE A 81 18.20 -13.61 7.43
CA PHE A 81 16.95 -14.28 7.75
C PHE A 81 17.09 -14.98 9.09
N TYR A 82 16.11 -14.81 9.98
CA TYR A 82 16.14 -15.40 11.30
C TYR A 82 14.74 -15.83 11.72
N VAL A 83 14.62 -16.99 12.33
CA VAL A 83 13.39 -17.50 12.92
C VAL A 83 13.61 -17.68 14.41
N HIS A 84 12.74 -17.10 15.22
CA HIS A 84 12.74 -17.20 16.65
C HIS A 84 11.44 -17.85 17.11
N LYS A 85 11.54 -19.04 17.67
CA LYS A 85 10.39 -19.75 18.27
C LYS A 85 10.10 -19.19 19.65
N PHE A 86 8.84 -19.02 19.97
CA PHE A 86 8.41 -18.56 21.29
C PHE A 86 8.69 -19.60 22.36
N GLU A 87 9.11 -19.12 23.52
CA GLU A 87 9.24 -19.95 24.72
C GLU A 87 8.09 -19.61 25.67
N GLY A 88 7.20 -20.63 25.94
CA GLY A 88 6.10 -20.51 26.90
C GLY A 88 4.96 -19.56 26.48
N ILE A 89 4.76 -19.30 25.20
CA ILE A 89 3.53 -18.76 24.65
C ILE A 89 2.70 -19.93 24.10
N PRO A 90 1.40 -20.03 24.44
CA PRO A 90 0.56 -21.08 23.89
C PRO A 90 0.40 -20.94 22.36
N GLU A 91 0.64 -22.02 21.62
CA GLU A 91 0.53 -22.02 20.14
C GLU A 91 -0.92 -21.78 19.63
N ASN A 92 -1.92 -21.98 20.51
CA ASN A 92 -3.34 -21.85 20.16
C ASN A 92 -3.90 -20.43 20.32
N GLY A 93 -3.08 -19.47 20.76
CA GLY A 93 -3.48 -18.08 20.97
C GLY A 93 -3.18 -17.20 19.75
N THR A 94 -3.66 -15.97 19.81
CA THR A 94 -3.24 -14.92 18.87
C THR A 94 -2.06 -14.14 19.44
N VAL A 95 -1.25 -13.56 18.56
CA VAL A 95 -0.14 -12.66 18.95
C VAL A 95 -0.63 -11.54 19.86
N LEU A 96 -1.86 -11.07 19.65
CA LEU A 96 -2.46 -9.94 20.36
C LEU A 96 -2.97 -10.29 21.77
N GLU A 97 -3.03 -11.57 22.13
CA GLU A 97 -3.42 -12.00 23.52
C GLU A 97 -2.29 -11.79 24.53
N ASN A 98 -1.03 -11.81 24.07
CA ASN A 98 0.14 -11.66 24.93
C ASN A 98 1.15 -10.62 24.36
N PRO A 99 0.75 -9.38 24.09
CA PRO A 99 1.55 -8.42 23.34
C PRO A 99 2.88 -8.07 24.00
N ASP A 100 2.90 -7.96 25.33
CA ASP A 100 4.13 -7.61 26.06
C ASP A 100 5.15 -8.75 26.01
N LYS A 101 4.70 -9.99 26.14
CA LYS A 101 5.57 -11.16 26.03
C LYS A 101 6.11 -11.34 24.61
N VAL A 102 5.27 -11.10 23.58
CA VAL A 102 5.71 -11.11 22.18
C VAL A 102 6.74 -10.01 21.92
N ALA A 103 6.59 -8.84 22.53
CA ALA A 103 7.58 -7.77 22.43
C ALA A 103 8.93 -8.14 23.08
N GLU A 104 8.92 -8.82 24.22
CA GLU A 104 10.13 -9.36 24.85
C GLU A 104 10.82 -10.40 23.95
N GLU A 105 10.06 -11.33 23.38
CA GLU A 105 10.58 -12.32 22.43
C GLU A 105 11.13 -11.68 21.16
N LEU A 106 10.50 -10.62 20.67
CA LEU A 106 11.01 -9.84 19.53
C LEU A 106 12.36 -9.20 19.86
N LYS A 107 12.51 -8.63 21.05
CA LYS A 107 13.78 -8.08 21.51
C LYS A 107 14.88 -9.12 21.55
N LEU A 108 14.57 -10.33 22.05
CA LEU A 108 15.51 -11.45 22.04
C LEU A 108 15.87 -11.88 20.60
N ALA A 109 14.87 -11.94 19.72
CA ALA A 109 15.08 -12.29 18.31
C ALA A 109 16.00 -11.28 17.60
N LEU A 110 15.81 -9.99 17.84
CA LEU A 110 16.66 -8.92 17.29
C LEU A 110 18.11 -9.03 17.79
N GLN A 111 18.30 -9.28 19.08
CA GLN A 111 19.64 -9.48 19.66
C GLN A 111 20.33 -10.71 19.06
N LYS A 112 19.65 -11.84 18.97
CA LYS A 112 20.20 -13.10 18.44
C LYS A 112 20.50 -13.01 16.94
N SER A 113 19.64 -12.35 16.17
CA SER A 113 19.84 -12.17 14.71
C SER A 113 20.95 -11.19 14.34
N LYS A 114 21.38 -10.36 15.28
CA LYS A 114 22.33 -9.25 15.04
C LYS A 114 21.84 -8.32 13.90
N ILE A 115 20.55 -8.15 13.77
CA ILE A 115 19.93 -7.18 12.89
C ILE A 115 19.94 -5.82 13.59
N ASN A 116 20.37 -4.78 12.89
CA ASN A 116 20.69 -3.48 13.48
C ASN A 116 20.03 -2.36 12.68
N THR A 117 18.71 -2.50 12.41
CA THR A 117 17.91 -1.48 11.73
C THR A 117 16.79 -0.99 12.65
N THR A 118 16.47 0.29 12.53
CA THR A 118 15.41 0.96 13.30
C THR A 118 14.09 1.06 12.51
N ASN A 119 14.10 0.65 11.24
CA ASN A 119 12.93 0.67 10.38
C ASN A 119 12.40 -0.74 10.18
N ALA A 120 11.13 -0.97 10.49
CA ALA A 120 10.48 -2.25 10.31
C ALA A 120 9.24 -2.14 9.43
N ALA A 121 9.03 -3.16 8.60
CA ALA A 121 7.78 -3.43 7.91
C ALA A 121 7.17 -4.70 8.50
N ILE A 122 5.95 -4.62 8.98
CA ILE A 122 5.25 -5.75 9.60
C ILE A 122 4.25 -6.36 8.62
N ALA A 123 4.22 -7.70 8.56
CA ALA A 123 3.17 -8.44 7.89
C ALA A 123 2.05 -8.76 8.90
N ILE A 124 0.89 -8.18 8.69
CA ILE A 124 -0.32 -8.47 9.48
C ILE A 124 -0.95 -9.75 8.95
N PRO A 125 -1.31 -10.72 9.82
CA PRO A 125 -1.90 -11.99 9.37
C PRO A 125 -3.27 -11.78 8.71
N VAL A 126 -3.59 -12.62 7.74
CA VAL A 126 -4.86 -12.58 7.00
C VAL A 126 -6.09 -12.68 7.89
N THR A 127 -5.98 -13.29 9.06
CA THR A 127 -7.05 -13.38 10.07
C THR A 127 -7.43 -12.04 10.69
N SER A 128 -6.54 -11.04 10.62
CA SER A 128 -6.78 -9.66 11.07
C SER A 128 -7.15 -8.73 9.90
N ALA A 129 -7.48 -9.28 8.73
CA ALA A 129 -7.84 -8.51 7.56
C ALA A 129 -9.10 -9.03 6.87
N ILE A 130 -9.88 -8.13 6.31
CA ILE A 130 -10.99 -8.43 5.40
C ILE A 130 -10.44 -8.23 3.99
N ILE A 131 -10.45 -9.29 3.18
CA ILE A 131 -9.98 -9.27 1.80
C ILE A 131 -11.14 -9.70 0.91
N ARG A 132 -11.56 -8.83 -0.01
CA ARG A 132 -12.66 -9.10 -0.94
C ARG A 132 -12.35 -8.55 -2.32
N VAL A 133 -12.88 -9.20 -3.35
CA VAL A 133 -13.01 -8.63 -4.68
C VAL A 133 -14.46 -8.18 -4.82
N VAL A 134 -14.67 -6.91 -5.10
CA VAL A 134 -16.00 -6.31 -5.28
C VAL A 134 -16.12 -5.79 -6.70
N THR A 135 -17.29 -6.01 -7.30
CA THR A 135 -17.60 -5.51 -8.65
C THR A 135 -18.39 -4.21 -8.54
N ALA A 136 -17.87 -3.16 -9.18
CA ALA A 136 -18.46 -1.83 -9.23
C ALA A 136 -18.79 -1.43 -10.68
N PRO A 137 -19.63 -0.41 -10.91
CA PRO A 137 -19.74 0.21 -12.23
C PRO A 137 -18.40 0.72 -12.74
N LEU A 138 -18.18 0.65 -14.05
CA LEU A 138 -16.94 1.15 -14.66
C LEU A 138 -16.79 2.66 -14.40
N MET A 139 -15.67 3.04 -13.82
CA MET A 139 -15.31 4.42 -13.48
C MET A 139 -13.90 4.74 -13.99
N THR A 140 -13.66 6.01 -14.26
CA THR A 140 -12.30 6.56 -14.41
C THR A 140 -11.59 6.61 -13.05
N ASP A 141 -10.29 6.85 -13.05
CA ASP A 141 -9.52 6.96 -11.80
C ASP A 141 -9.97 8.16 -10.96
N GLU A 142 -10.35 9.28 -11.60
CA GLU A 142 -10.88 10.46 -10.92
C GLU A 142 -12.27 10.22 -10.31
N GLU A 143 -13.14 9.49 -11.01
CA GLU A 143 -14.47 9.13 -10.49
C GLU A 143 -14.37 8.15 -9.34
N LEU A 144 -13.50 7.14 -9.46
CA LEU A 144 -13.24 6.17 -8.40
C LEU A 144 -12.69 6.87 -7.14
N LYS A 145 -11.72 7.76 -7.31
CA LYS A 145 -11.18 8.53 -6.19
C LYS A 145 -12.27 9.34 -5.46
N LYS A 146 -13.13 10.03 -6.20
CA LYS A 146 -14.25 10.78 -5.59
C LYS A 146 -15.24 9.87 -4.88
N ALA A 147 -15.54 8.69 -5.45
CA ALA A 147 -16.46 7.75 -4.84
C ALA A 147 -15.90 7.14 -3.53
N ILE A 148 -14.57 6.99 -3.44
CA ILE A 148 -13.88 6.56 -2.23
C ILE A 148 -13.85 7.67 -1.19
N ASP A 149 -13.52 8.90 -1.59
CA ASP A 149 -13.44 10.06 -0.68
C ASP A 149 -14.80 10.38 0.02
N THR A 150 -15.90 9.86 -0.51
CA THR A 150 -17.24 10.02 0.09
C THR A 150 -17.70 8.81 0.92
N ASP A 151 -16.85 7.81 1.12
CA ASP A 151 -17.12 6.53 1.82
C ASP A 151 -18.30 5.71 1.25
N SER A 152 -19.16 6.33 0.45
CA SER A 152 -20.40 5.73 -0.08
C SER A 152 -20.14 4.48 -0.94
N LEU A 153 -18.97 4.37 -1.55
CA LEU A 153 -18.61 3.20 -2.35
C LEU A 153 -18.49 1.95 -1.47
N TRP A 154 -17.77 2.06 -0.37
CA TRP A 154 -17.50 0.92 0.51
C TRP A 154 -18.71 0.53 1.34
N GLU A 155 -19.47 1.48 1.82
CA GLU A 155 -20.73 1.22 2.55
C GLU A 155 -21.69 0.36 1.72
N ASN A 156 -21.79 0.64 0.42
CA ASN A 156 -22.69 -0.10 -0.49
C ASN A 156 -22.12 -1.46 -0.92
N LEU A 157 -20.80 -1.59 -1.11
CA LEU A 157 -20.20 -2.77 -1.71
C LEU A 157 -19.71 -3.80 -0.69
N VAL A 158 -19.28 -3.38 0.49
CA VAL A 158 -18.57 -4.26 1.43
C VAL A 158 -19.44 -4.70 2.61
N GLN A 159 -20.41 -3.90 3.01
CA GLN A 159 -21.33 -4.19 4.14
C GLN A 159 -20.53 -4.62 5.39
N LEU A 160 -19.66 -3.74 5.87
CA LEU A 160 -18.98 -3.95 7.14
C LEU A 160 -19.98 -3.81 8.29
N THR A 161 -19.82 -4.62 9.33
CA THR A 161 -20.66 -4.57 10.53
C THR A 161 -20.31 -3.41 11.45
N ASP A 162 -19.08 -2.94 11.34
CA ASP A 162 -18.51 -1.85 12.15
C ASP A 162 -18.36 -0.56 11.31
N ASN A 163 -18.04 0.54 11.96
CA ASN A 163 -17.82 1.83 11.28
C ASN A 163 -16.57 1.78 10.40
N LEU A 164 -16.65 2.27 9.16
CA LEU A 164 -15.51 2.34 8.23
C LEU A 164 -14.30 3.11 8.81
N ASN A 165 -14.56 4.12 9.64
CA ASN A 165 -13.53 4.89 10.32
C ASN A 165 -12.67 4.08 11.31
N ASP A 166 -13.12 2.89 11.72
CA ASP A 166 -12.37 1.99 12.59
C ASP A 166 -11.38 1.10 11.81
N TYR A 167 -11.34 1.25 10.49
CA TYR A 167 -10.49 0.46 9.60
C TYR A 167 -9.47 1.28 8.83
N SER A 168 -8.31 0.71 8.61
CA SER A 168 -7.40 1.12 7.54
C SER A 168 -7.79 0.37 6.27
N ILE A 169 -8.09 1.09 5.20
CA ILE A 169 -8.58 0.53 3.94
C ILE A 169 -7.54 0.72 2.85
N PHE A 170 -7.25 -0.36 2.14
CA PHE A 170 -6.48 -0.37 0.90
C PHE A 170 -7.36 -0.91 -0.22
N HIS A 171 -7.19 -0.39 -1.42
CA HIS A 171 -7.89 -0.86 -2.61
C HIS A 171 -6.99 -0.86 -3.84
N GLN A 172 -7.29 -1.73 -4.79
CA GLN A 172 -6.63 -1.77 -6.09
C GLN A 172 -7.61 -2.24 -7.16
N VAL A 173 -7.68 -1.53 -8.27
CA VAL A 173 -8.42 -2.00 -9.45
C VAL A 173 -7.64 -3.15 -10.08
N ILE A 174 -8.26 -4.32 -10.17
CA ILE A 174 -7.67 -5.53 -10.74
C ILE A 174 -8.14 -5.83 -12.16
N ASN A 175 -9.33 -5.36 -12.51
CA ASN A 175 -9.88 -5.53 -13.86
C ASN A 175 -10.83 -4.38 -14.23
N ARG A 176 -10.91 -4.07 -15.54
CA ARG A 176 -11.91 -3.17 -16.11
C ARG A 176 -12.51 -3.82 -17.33
N ASP A 177 -13.80 -4.21 -17.23
CA ASP A 177 -14.59 -4.73 -18.35
C ASP A 177 -15.39 -3.61 -19.01
N LYS A 178 -14.89 -3.14 -20.16
CA LYS A 178 -15.56 -2.10 -20.95
C LYS A 178 -16.85 -2.63 -21.59
N THR A 179 -16.93 -3.93 -21.87
CA THR A 179 -18.09 -4.54 -22.52
C THR A 179 -19.24 -4.69 -21.52
N GLY A 180 -18.95 -5.17 -20.32
CA GLY A 180 -19.90 -5.29 -19.23
C GLY A 180 -20.15 -3.98 -18.47
N ASN A 181 -19.42 -2.91 -18.78
CA ASN A 181 -19.45 -1.62 -18.08
C ASN A 181 -19.24 -1.75 -16.56
N THR A 182 -18.32 -2.65 -16.18
CA THR A 182 -17.97 -2.96 -14.79
C THR A 182 -16.47 -2.93 -14.55
N MET A 183 -16.09 -2.88 -13.28
CA MET A 183 -14.71 -3.02 -12.84
C MET A 183 -14.65 -3.84 -11.56
N ASP A 184 -13.58 -4.63 -11.41
CA ASP A 184 -13.33 -5.40 -10.21
C ASP A 184 -12.24 -4.69 -9.37
N ILE A 185 -12.54 -4.52 -8.09
CA ILE A 185 -11.68 -3.83 -7.14
C ILE A 185 -11.32 -4.81 -6.02
N LEU A 186 -10.03 -5.02 -5.81
CA LEU A 186 -9.54 -5.65 -4.61
C LEU A 186 -9.70 -4.66 -3.46
N PHE A 187 -10.44 -5.08 -2.44
CA PHE A 187 -10.64 -4.35 -1.19
C PHE A 187 -9.94 -5.09 -0.06
N VAL A 188 -9.13 -4.38 0.70
CA VAL A 188 -8.47 -4.91 1.91
C VAL A 188 -8.71 -3.94 3.05
N ALA A 189 -9.20 -4.43 4.17
CA ALA A 189 -9.40 -3.62 5.37
C ALA A 189 -8.88 -4.36 6.61
N SER A 190 -8.25 -3.63 7.52
CA SER A 190 -7.83 -4.14 8.83
C SER A 190 -8.23 -3.15 9.91
N LYS A 191 -8.64 -3.64 11.08
CA LYS A 191 -9.01 -2.78 12.21
C LYS A 191 -7.81 -1.94 12.66
N LEU A 192 -8.02 -0.65 12.85
CA LEU A 192 -6.99 0.25 13.39
C LEU A 192 -6.51 -0.19 14.77
N SER A 193 -7.39 -0.77 15.60
CA SER A 193 -7.01 -1.36 16.89
C SER A 193 -5.94 -2.44 16.74
N ASP A 194 -6.11 -3.34 15.76
CA ASP A 194 -5.17 -4.43 15.53
C ASP A 194 -3.84 -3.89 14.98
N ILE A 195 -3.90 -2.98 14.00
CA ILE A 195 -2.71 -2.32 13.43
C ILE A 195 -1.91 -1.62 14.54
N ASN A 196 -2.59 -0.89 15.43
CA ASN A 196 -1.95 -0.21 16.55
C ASN A 196 -1.31 -1.20 17.52
N SER A 197 -2.00 -2.30 17.84
CA SER A 197 -1.47 -3.33 18.73
C SER A 197 -0.21 -3.99 18.15
N TYR A 198 -0.20 -4.34 16.86
CA TYR A 198 1.00 -4.84 16.18
C TYR A 198 2.12 -3.79 16.16
N THR A 199 1.79 -2.53 15.90
CA THR A 199 2.76 -1.44 15.90
C THR A 199 3.40 -1.24 17.27
N ASP A 200 2.60 -1.36 18.35
CA ASP A 200 3.07 -1.22 19.73
C ASP A 200 3.99 -2.38 20.14
N ILE A 201 3.70 -3.61 19.69
CA ILE A 201 4.61 -4.76 19.88
C ILE A 201 5.97 -4.45 19.25
N ILE A 202 6.00 -3.96 18.01
CA ILE A 202 7.24 -3.61 17.31
C ILE A 202 8.00 -2.52 18.08
N LYS A 203 7.33 -1.44 18.47
CA LYS A 203 7.96 -0.33 19.19
C LYS A 203 8.53 -0.73 20.56
N LYS A 204 7.85 -1.63 21.26
CA LYS A 204 8.31 -2.15 22.57
C LYS A 204 9.46 -3.15 22.41
N GLY A 205 9.49 -3.88 21.31
CA GLY A 205 10.50 -4.90 21.03
C GLY A 205 11.85 -4.35 20.59
N GLY A 206 11.92 -3.10 20.05
CA GLY A 206 13.21 -2.48 19.73
C GLY A 206 13.18 -1.49 18.57
#